data_3f6ba859cb8200a0fc226db6490375b3
#
_entry.id   3f6ba859cb8200a0fc226db6490375b3
#
_cell.length_a   1.000
_cell.length_b   1.000
_cell.length_c   1.000
_cell.angle_alpha   90.00
_cell.angle_beta   90.00
_cell.angle_gamma   90.00
#
_symmetry.space_group_name_H-M   'P 1'
#
loop_
_entity.id
_entity.type
_entity.pdbx_description
1 polymer ?
#
loop_
_entity_poly.entity_id
_entity_poly.type
_entity_poly.pdbx_seq_one_letter_code
_entity_poly.pdbx_strand_id
1 'polypeptide(L)'
;MTAADWIIVIVIAVSVVQAAISGFFHEAFGIAGLVVGYLLAAWNYERLAARYAPYLKGSMWLGEIAAFLVIFLAVVLVAGIAGRIVRHIVKEAGLSFVDRILGGALGLLRGILMVAIVLMSMAAFTPTSVWLEGSQLAPYFLVVGRAAIWVAPSELRSRFYQGLDLLHREQQHM
;
A
#
# COMPACT_ATOMS: atom_id res chain seq x y z
N MET A 1 -6.19 21.84 -14.37
CA MET A 1 -5.32 20.98 -13.55
C MET A 1 -4.84 21.76 -12.35
N THR A 2 -5.16 21.30 -11.18
CA THR A 2 -4.79 21.93 -9.90
C THR A 2 -3.46 21.36 -9.39
N ALA A 3 -2.91 21.97 -8.33
CA ALA A 3 -1.72 21.41 -7.67
C ALA A 3 -1.92 19.97 -7.18
N ALA A 4 -3.15 19.61 -6.80
CA ALA A 4 -3.50 18.24 -6.42
C ALA A 4 -3.33 17.25 -7.59
N ASP A 5 -3.77 17.60 -8.79
CA ASP A 5 -3.62 16.76 -9.98
C ASP A 5 -2.15 16.50 -10.29
N TRP A 6 -1.30 17.53 -10.18
CA TRP A 6 0.14 17.39 -10.37
C TRP A 6 0.78 16.46 -9.36
N ILE A 7 0.38 16.55 -8.08
CA ILE A 7 0.87 15.63 -7.05
C ILE A 7 0.46 14.19 -7.36
N ILE A 8 -0.79 13.96 -7.76
CA ILE A 8 -1.28 12.63 -8.15
C ILE A 8 -0.43 12.07 -9.30
N VAL A 9 -0.22 12.84 -10.36
CA VAL A 9 0.58 12.42 -11.52
C VAL A 9 2.03 12.13 -11.11
N ILE A 10 2.64 12.99 -10.29
CA ILE A 10 4.02 12.80 -9.82
C ILE A 10 4.13 11.52 -8.98
N VAL A 11 3.21 11.30 -8.04
CA VAL A 11 3.22 10.08 -7.19
C VAL A 11 3.11 8.81 -8.04
N ILE A 12 2.19 8.80 -9.01
CA ILE A 12 2.04 7.65 -9.92
C ILE A 12 3.29 7.49 -10.79
N ALA A 13 3.81 8.56 -11.39
CA ALA A 13 4.99 8.51 -12.23
C ALA A 13 6.22 7.99 -11.47
N VAL A 14 6.45 8.50 -10.26
CA VAL A 14 7.52 8.01 -9.36
C VAL A 14 7.35 6.54 -9.03
N SER A 15 6.11 6.10 -8.70
CA SER A 15 5.81 4.70 -8.42
C SER A 15 6.11 3.80 -9.62
N VAL A 16 5.71 4.21 -10.83
CA VAL A 16 5.96 3.47 -12.08
C VAL A 16 7.46 3.38 -12.38
N VAL A 17 8.16 4.52 -12.33
CA VAL A 17 9.60 4.57 -12.62
C VAL A 17 10.39 3.73 -11.61
N GLN A 18 10.09 3.87 -10.33
CA GLN A 18 10.74 3.10 -9.28
C GLN A 18 10.55 1.60 -9.48
N ALA A 19 9.32 1.16 -9.74
CA ALA A 19 9.01 -0.25 -9.95
C ALA A 19 9.59 -0.80 -11.27
N ALA A 20 9.63 0.00 -12.34
CA ALA A 20 10.30 -0.36 -13.59
C ALA A 20 11.82 -0.51 -13.41
N ILE A 21 12.44 0.35 -12.59
CA ILE A 21 13.86 0.23 -12.23
C ILE A 21 14.09 -0.98 -11.34
N SER A 22 13.23 -1.23 -10.34
CA SER A 22 13.32 -2.37 -9.43
C SER A 22 13.08 -3.69 -10.13
N GLY A 23 12.21 -3.74 -11.13
CA GLY A 23 11.77 -4.92 -11.85
C GLY A 23 10.61 -5.66 -11.16
N PHE A 24 9.83 -6.37 -11.99
CA PHE A 24 8.62 -7.08 -11.56
C PHE A 24 8.88 -8.10 -10.45
N PHE A 25 9.87 -8.96 -10.62
CA PHE A 25 10.14 -10.01 -9.65
C PHE A 25 10.53 -9.43 -8.29
N HIS A 26 11.32 -8.36 -8.27
CA HIS A 26 11.67 -7.72 -7.01
C HIS A 26 10.45 -7.14 -6.30
N GLU A 27 9.58 -6.44 -7.00
CA GLU A 27 8.34 -5.88 -6.45
C GLU A 27 7.35 -6.99 -6.03
N ALA A 28 7.18 -8.03 -6.85
CA ALA A 28 6.29 -9.15 -6.55
C ALA A 28 6.72 -9.90 -5.29
N PHE A 29 8.02 -10.20 -5.15
CA PHE A 29 8.56 -10.82 -3.93
C PHE A 29 8.45 -9.89 -2.73
N GLY A 30 8.58 -8.58 -2.90
CA GLY A 30 8.36 -7.59 -1.84
C GLY A 30 6.91 -7.64 -1.32
N ILE A 31 5.94 -7.58 -2.23
CA ILE A 31 4.52 -7.66 -1.87
C ILE A 31 4.18 -9.02 -1.24
N ALA A 32 4.64 -10.11 -1.86
CA ALA A 32 4.44 -11.45 -1.31
C ALA A 32 5.06 -11.60 0.09
N GLY A 33 6.26 -11.04 0.28
CA GLY A 33 6.97 -11.04 1.56
C GLY A 33 6.19 -10.30 2.66
N LEU A 34 5.56 -9.17 2.33
CA LEU A 34 4.70 -8.45 3.27
C LEU A 34 3.49 -9.27 3.68
N VAL A 35 2.78 -9.87 2.71
CA VAL A 35 1.57 -10.68 2.98
C VAL A 35 1.93 -11.94 3.76
N VAL A 36 2.89 -12.71 3.28
CA VAL A 36 3.34 -13.95 3.93
C VAL A 36 3.96 -13.65 5.29
N GLY A 37 4.75 -12.58 5.40
CA GLY A 37 5.36 -12.14 6.64
C GLY A 37 4.31 -11.79 7.70
N TYR A 38 3.27 -11.05 7.31
CA TYR A 38 2.15 -10.75 8.20
C TYR A 38 1.43 -12.02 8.67
N LEU A 39 1.09 -12.92 7.75
CA LEU A 39 0.39 -14.15 8.08
C LEU A 39 1.22 -15.05 9.01
N LEU A 40 2.50 -15.26 8.69
CA LEU A 40 3.39 -16.07 9.52
C LEU A 40 3.62 -15.43 10.88
N ALA A 41 3.77 -14.12 10.95
CA ALA A 41 3.89 -13.41 12.21
C ALA A 41 2.60 -13.55 13.04
N ALA A 42 1.43 -13.33 12.43
CA ALA A 42 0.14 -13.43 13.10
C ALA A 42 -0.16 -14.85 13.64
N TRP A 43 0.35 -15.89 13.00
CA TRP A 43 0.14 -17.26 13.47
C TRP A 43 1.18 -17.77 14.47
N ASN A 44 2.33 -17.11 14.56
CA ASN A 44 3.46 -17.64 15.33
C ASN A 44 4.00 -16.71 16.43
N TYR A 45 3.52 -15.45 16.51
CA TYR A 45 4.03 -14.48 17.49
C TYR A 45 3.90 -14.97 18.94
N GLU A 46 2.77 -15.61 19.30
CA GLU A 46 2.53 -16.13 20.66
C GLU A 46 3.56 -17.21 21.04
N ARG A 47 3.84 -18.13 20.10
CA ARG A 47 4.82 -19.22 20.34
C ARG A 47 6.22 -18.66 20.55
N LEU A 48 6.58 -17.64 19.78
CA LEU A 48 7.87 -16.99 19.91
C LEU A 48 7.95 -16.17 21.19
N ALA A 49 6.92 -15.38 21.51
CA ALA A 49 6.82 -14.59 22.72
C ALA A 49 6.92 -15.46 23.99
N ALA A 50 6.19 -16.59 24.05
CA ALA A 50 6.24 -17.52 25.16
C ALA A 50 7.65 -18.08 25.42
N ARG A 51 8.45 -18.28 24.36
CA ARG A 51 9.83 -18.79 24.49
C ARG A 51 10.78 -17.78 25.11
N TYR A 52 10.52 -16.48 24.91
CA TYR A 52 11.35 -15.39 25.46
C TYR A 52 10.76 -14.76 26.73
N ALA A 53 9.53 -15.13 27.12
CA ALA A 53 8.84 -14.62 28.30
C ALA A 53 9.71 -14.68 29.60
N PRO A 54 10.50 -15.74 29.88
CA PRO A 54 11.35 -15.80 31.08
C PRO A 54 12.45 -14.72 31.10
N TYR A 55 12.85 -14.20 29.97
CA TYR A 55 13.91 -13.19 29.81
C TYR A 55 13.38 -11.76 29.79
N LEU A 56 12.09 -11.58 29.48
CA LEU A 56 11.43 -10.29 29.42
C LEU A 56 10.78 -10.00 30.79
N LYS A 57 11.51 -9.33 31.67
CA LYS A 57 10.99 -8.81 32.98
C LYS A 57 9.99 -7.67 32.81
N GLY A 58 9.35 -7.53 31.64
CA GLY A 58 8.43 -6.46 31.26
C GLY A 58 7.02 -6.96 30.92
N SER A 59 6.20 -6.06 30.47
CA SER A 59 4.81 -6.32 30.07
C SER A 59 4.74 -7.34 28.93
N MET A 60 3.91 -8.35 29.08
CA MET A 60 3.73 -9.47 28.13
C MET A 60 3.42 -9.00 26.70
N TRP A 61 2.66 -7.92 26.54
CA TRP A 61 2.32 -7.33 25.25
C TRP A 61 3.53 -6.80 24.47
N LEU A 62 4.57 -6.29 25.15
CA LEU A 62 5.82 -5.87 24.50
C LEU A 62 6.56 -7.07 23.91
N GLY A 63 6.53 -8.22 24.58
CA GLY A 63 7.10 -9.46 24.09
C GLY A 63 6.38 -9.98 22.85
N GLU A 64 5.06 -9.88 22.80
CA GLU A 64 4.23 -10.26 21.66
C GLU A 64 4.47 -9.37 20.45
N ILE A 65 4.51 -8.04 20.64
CA ILE A 65 4.85 -7.10 19.57
C ILE A 65 6.26 -7.34 19.04
N ALA A 66 7.25 -7.52 19.92
CA ALA A 66 8.62 -7.79 19.51
C ALA A 66 8.71 -9.10 18.73
N ALA A 67 8.06 -10.16 19.17
CA ALA A 67 8.01 -11.45 18.49
C ALA A 67 7.36 -11.33 17.10
N PHE A 68 6.24 -10.61 17.01
CA PHE A 68 5.58 -10.34 15.74
C PHE A 68 6.52 -9.61 14.77
N LEU A 69 7.14 -8.52 15.22
CA LEU A 69 8.06 -7.74 14.39
C LEU A 69 9.28 -8.54 13.93
N VAL A 70 9.85 -9.39 14.81
CA VAL A 70 10.98 -10.24 14.45
C VAL A 70 10.62 -11.21 13.33
N ILE A 71 9.48 -11.93 13.46
CA ILE A 71 9.03 -12.86 12.42
C ILE A 71 8.73 -12.10 11.12
N PHE A 72 7.98 -11.00 11.22
CA PHE A 72 7.60 -10.19 10.08
C PHE A 72 8.81 -9.68 9.31
N LEU A 73 9.75 -9.03 9.99
CA LEU A 73 10.95 -8.48 9.37
C LEU A 73 11.85 -9.58 8.80
N ALA A 74 11.99 -10.72 9.48
CA ALA A 74 12.77 -11.84 8.97
C ALA A 74 12.22 -12.35 7.63
N VAL A 75 10.91 -12.55 7.54
CA VAL A 75 10.26 -13.02 6.30
C VAL A 75 10.37 -11.98 5.18
N VAL A 76 10.16 -10.69 5.48
CA VAL A 76 10.29 -9.61 4.50
C VAL A 76 11.73 -9.51 3.97
N LEU A 77 12.73 -9.65 4.84
CA LEU A 77 14.13 -9.66 4.44
C LEU A 77 14.47 -10.84 3.54
N VAL A 78 14.03 -12.05 3.91
CA VAL A 78 14.24 -13.26 3.10
C VAL A 78 13.57 -13.11 1.73
N ALA A 79 12.33 -12.65 1.69
CA ALA A 79 11.61 -12.39 0.44
C ALA A 79 12.33 -11.33 -0.42
N GLY A 80 12.82 -10.26 0.18
CA GLY A 80 13.58 -9.23 -0.51
C GLY A 80 14.90 -9.74 -1.12
N ILE A 81 15.62 -10.61 -0.39
CA ILE A 81 16.82 -11.27 -0.91
C ILE A 81 16.45 -12.20 -2.06
N ALA A 82 15.44 -13.04 -1.89
CA ALA A 82 14.95 -13.94 -2.94
C ALA A 82 14.56 -13.17 -4.21
N GLY A 83 13.83 -12.07 -4.06
CA GLY A 83 13.47 -11.20 -5.18
C GLY A 83 14.67 -10.62 -5.93
N ARG A 84 15.74 -10.26 -5.21
CA ARG A 84 16.99 -9.77 -5.84
C ARG A 84 17.70 -10.88 -6.61
N ILE A 85 17.75 -12.09 -6.06
CA ILE A 85 18.37 -13.25 -6.72
C ILE A 85 17.61 -13.59 -7.99
N VAL A 86 16.28 -13.73 -7.91
CA VAL A 86 15.44 -14.05 -9.08
C VAL A 86 15.59 -12.96 -10.16
N ARG A 87 15.58 -11.70 -9.77
CA ARG A 87 15.82 -10.59 -10.71
C ARG A 87 17.17 -10.68 -11.40
N HIS A 88 18.22 -11.07 -10.70
CA HIS A 88 19.54 -11.25 -11.26
C HIS A 88 19.53 -12.34 -12.36
N ILE A 89 18.93 -13.47 -12.08
CA ILE A 89 18.77 -14.59 -13.03
C ILE A 89 17.97 -14.14 -14.26
N VAL A 90 16.87 -13.40 -14.07
CA VAL A 90 16.03 -12.87 -15.16
C VAL A 90 16.81 -11.90 -16.05
N LYS A 91 17.70 -11.10 -15.48
CA LYS A 91 18.58 -10.21 -16.24
C LYS A 91 19.59 -10.99 -17.09
N GLU A 92 20.19 -12.01 -16.54
CA GLU A 92 21.15 -12.87 -17.25
C GLU A 92 20.45 -13.66 -18.39
N ALA A 93 19.20 -14.05 -18.21
CA ALA A 93 18.39 -14.68 -19.23
C ALA A 93 17.92 -13.73 -20.36
N GLY A 94 18.34 -12.46 -20.36
CA GLY A 94 17.98 -11.47 -21.39
C GLY A 94 16.55 -10.94 -21.28
N LEU A 95 15.79 -11.29 -20.23
CA LEU A 95 14.39 -10.90 -20.02
C LEU A 95 14.24 -9.56 -19.29
N SER A 96 15.31 -8.78 -19.17
CA SER A 96 15.34 -7.51 -18.44
C SER A 96 14.31 -6.50 -18.94
N PHE A 97 13.99 -6.48 -20.23
CA PHE A 97 13.00 -5.57 -20.81
C PHE A 97 11.58 -5.93 -20.33
N VAL A 98 11.23 -7.21 -20.36
CA VAL A 98 9.92 -7.71 -19.91
C VAL A 98 9.75 -7.47 -18.41
N ASP A 99 10.78 -7.76 -17.61
CA ASP A 99 10.79 -7.52 -16.16
C ASP A 99 10.53 -6.05 -15.82
N ARG A 100 11.10 -5.12 -16.57
CA ARG A 100 10.88 -3.69 -16.39
C ARG A 100 9.47 -3.23 -16.75
N ILE A 101 8.92 -3.73 -17.87
CA ILE A 101 7.55 -3.38 -18.28
C ILE A 101 6.55 -3.88 -17.25
N LEU A 102 6.66 -5.14 -16.86
CA LEU A 102 5.80 -5.74 -15.84
C LEU A 102 5.98 -5.05 -14.47
N GLY A 103 7.21 -4.68 -14.12
CA GLY A 103 7.51 -3.87 -12.94
C GLY A 103 6.80 -2.52 -12.98
N GLY A 104 6.87 -1.82 -14.12
CA GLY A 104 6.17 -0.55 -14.33
C GLY A 104 4.64 -0.70 -14.22
N ALA A 105 4.07 -1.78 -14.76
CA ALA A 105 2.64 -2.09 -14.63
C ALA A 105 2.23 -2.31 -13.16
N LEU A 106 3.03 -3.05 -12.38
CA LEU A 106 2.83 -3.20 -10.94
C LEU A 106 2.96 -1.86 -10.21
N GLY A 107 3.95 -1.04 -10.59
CA GLY A 107 4.14 0.29 -10.04
C GLY A 107 2.96 1.21 -10.30
N LEU A 108 2.35 1.12 -11.50
CA LEU A 108 1.14 1.85 -11.85
C LEU A 108 -0.02 1.42 -10.94
N LEU A 109 -0.27 0.12 -10.81
CA LEU A 109 -1.31 -0.41 -9.95
C LEU A 109 -1.13 0.05 -8.49
N ARG A 110 0.09 -0.08 -7.96
CA ARG A 110 0.46 0.37 -6.62
C ARG A 110 0.26 1.89 -6.46
N GLY A 111 0.69 2.68 -7.43
CA GLY A 111 0.54 4.14 -7.42
C GLY A 111 -0.94 4.56 -7.40
N ILE A 112 -1.77 3.93 -8.23
CA ILE A 112 -3.22 4.14 -8.26
C ILE A 112 -3.84 3.81 -6.89
N LEU A 113 -3.49 2.67 -6.30
CA LEU A 113 -4.02 2.26 -4.99
C LEU A 113 -3.58 3.22 -3.88
N MET A 114 -2.33 3.65 -3.87
CA MET A 114 -1.84 4.62 -2.87
C MET A 114 -2.59 5.95 -2.96
N VAL A 115 -2.75 6.49 -4.17
CA VAL A 115 -3.50 7.73 -4.41
C VAL A 115 -4.96 7.55 -3.99
N ALA A 116 -5.60 6.43 -4.37
CA ALA A 116 -6.98 6.15 -4.00
C ALA A 116 -7.17 6.09 -2.47
N ILE A 117 -6.26 5.44 -1.73
CA ILE A 117 -6.29 5.38 -0.26
C ILE A 117 -6.14 6.78 0.36
N VAL A 118 -5.22 7.59 -0.14
CA VAL A 118 -5.03 8.97 0.35
C VAL A 118 -6.26 9.81 0.10
N LEU A 119 -6.79 9.81 -1.13
CA LEU A 119 -7.99 10.60 -1.47
C LEU A 119 -9.22 10.11 -0.73
N MET A 120 -9.36 8.79 -0.53
CA MET A 120 -10.45 8.22 0.28
C MET A 120 -10.35 8.67 1.74
N SER A 121 -9.13 8.71 2.29
CA SER A 121 -8.90 9.22 3.64
C SER A 121 -9.22 10.72 3.73
N MET A 122 -8.82 11.51 2.73
CA MET A 122 -9.18 12.93 2.67
C MET A 122 -10.70 13.14 2.57
N ALA A 123 -11.40 12.38 1.72
CA ALA A 123 -12.85 12.45 1.61
C ALA A 123 -13.57 12.05 2.91
N ALA A 124 -13.01 11.12 3.69
CA ALA A 124 -13.61 10.69 4.97
C ALA A 124 -13.38 11.69 6.12
N PHE A 125 -12.25 12.40 6.13
CA PHE A 125 -11.86 13.26 7.25
C PHE A 125 -11.90 14.76 6.94
N THR A 126 -11.70 15.15 5.69
CA THR A 126 -11.65 16.54 5.23
C THR A 126 -12.38 16.72 3.88
N PRO A 127 -13.71 16.44 3.82
CA PRO A 127 -14.46 16.43 2.54
C PRO A 127 -14.47 17.80 1.84
N THR A 128 -14.48 18.90 2.60
CA THR A 128 -14.49 20.29 2.09
C THR A 128 -13.10 20.84 1.80
N SER A 129 -12.14 19.99 1.48
CA SER A 129 -10.79 20.41 1.16
C SER A 129 -10.72 20.96 -0.27
N VAL A 130 -10.18 22.17 -0.42
CA VAL A 130 -9.89 22.82 -1.73
C VAL A 130 -9.09 21.91 -2.67
N TRP A 131 -8.31 20.97 -2.12
CA TRP A 131 -7.54 19.97 -2.86
C TRP A 131 -8.41 18.92 -3.54
N LEU A 132 -9.54 18.53 -2.92
CA LEU A 132 -10.49 17.59 -3.50
C LEU A 132 -11.43 18.28 -4.51
N GLU A 133 -11.98 19.44 -4.14
CA GLU A 133 -12.97 20.17 -4.94
C GLU A 133 -12.40 20.65 -6.27
N GLY A 134 -11.13 21.10 -6.28
CA GLY A 134 -10.47 21.62 -7.47
C GLY A 134 -9.80 20.56 -8.36
N SER A 135 -9.72 19.30 -7.94
CA SER A 135 -9.01 18.27 -8.69
C SER A 135 -9.88 17.61 -9.75
N GLN A 136 -9.41 17.58 -10.99
CA GLN A 136 -10.06 16.86 -12.09
C GLN A 136 -9.85 15.35 -12.02
N LEU A 137 -8.79 14.89 -11.37
CA LEU A 137 -8.42 13.48 -11.27
C LEU A 137 -9.05 12.82 -10.03
N ALA A 138 -9.28 13.56 -8.94
CA ALA A 138 -9.83 13.02 -7.70
C ALA A 138 -11.11 12.18 -7.90
N PRO A 139 -12.12 12.55 -8.72
CA PRO A 139 -13.31 11.75 -8.92
C PRO A 139 -13.04 10.34 -9.44
N TYR A 140 -12.07 10.19 -10.36
CA TYR A 140 -11.71 8.88 -10.92
C TYR A 140 -11.09 7.96 -9.88
N PHE A 141 -10.23 8.50 -9.02
CA PHE A 141 -9.61 7.73 -7.94
C PHE A 141 -10.58 7.42 -6.80
N LEU A 142 -11.58 8.28 -6.56
CA LEU A 142 -12.65 8.00 -5.61
C LEU A 142 -13.54 6.83 -6.06
N VAL A 143 -13.71 6.62 -7.38
CA VAL A 143 -14.38 5.42 -7.92
C VAL A 143 -13.56 4.15 -7.57
N VAL A 144 -12.23 4.20 -7.72
CA VAL A 144 -11.35 3.10 -7.29
C VAL A 144 -11.43 2.90 -5.76
N GLY A 145 -11.47 4.01 -5.00
CA GLY A 145 -11.67 4.00 -3.55
C GLY A 145 -13.00 3.35 -3.15
N ARG A 146 -14.08 3.56 -3.91
CA ARG A 146 -15.37 2.87 -3.71
C ARG A 146 -15.26 1.35 -3.79
N ALA A 147 -14.44 0.83 -4.69
CA ALA A 147 -14.19 -0.61 -4.77
C ALA A 147 -13.37 -1.10 -3.57
N ALA A 148 -12.39 -0.31 -3.12
CA ALA A 148 -11.53 -0.65 -1.99
C ALA A 148 -12.23 -0.52 -0.62
N ILE A 149 -13.26 0.34 -0.48
CA ILE A 149 -13.93 0.60 0.80
C ILE A 149 -14.66 -0.62 1.36
N TRP A 150 -14.96 -1.64 0.54
CA TRP A 150 -15.56 -2.89 1.00
C TRP A 150 -14.68 -3.65 2.00
N VAL A 151 -13.37 -3.44 1.94
CA VAL A 151 -12.40 -4.05 2.86
C VAL A 151 -12.23 -3.21 4.13
N ALA A 152 -12.70 -1.97 4.14
CA ALA A 152 -12.56 -1.05 5.26
C ALA A 152 -13.61 -1.29 6.37
N PRO A 153 -13.30 -0.94 7.64
CA PRO A 153 -14.25 -0.97 8.75
C PRO A 153 -15.51 -0.14 8.46
N SER A 154 -16.64 -0.53 9.05
CA SER A 154 -17.95 0.10 8.85
C SER A 154 -17.97 1.60 9.14
N GLU A 155 -17.20 2.05 10.13
CA GLU A 155 -17.09 3.46 10.51
C GLU A 155 -16.40 4.31 9.43
N LEU A 156 -15.31 3.82 8.84
CA LEU A 156 -14.63 4.49 7.73
C LEU A 156 -15.53 4.52 6.48
N ARG A 157 -16.28 3.45 6.25
CA ARG A 157 -17.23 3.35 5.16
C ARG A 157 -18.34 4.41 5.26
N SER A 158 -18.94 4.58 6.43
CA SER A 158 -20.00 5.58 6.65
C SER A 158 -19.50 7.00 6.47
N ARG A 159 -18.32 7.34 7.01
CA ARG A 159 -17.68 8.65 6.84
C ARG A 159 -17.33 8.96 5.39
N PHE A 160 -16.82 7.98 4.66
CA PHE A 160 -16.49 8.13 3.25
C PHE A 160 -17.74 8.44 2.40
N TYR A 161 -18.85 7.72 2.60
CA TYR A 161 -20.10 7.99 1.85
C TYR A 161 -20.69 9.33 2.21
N GLN A 162 -20.66 9.75 3.48
CA GLN A 162 -21.05 11.10 3.89
C GLN A 162 -20.22 12.19 3.21
N GLY A 163 -18.90 11.99 3.14
CA GLY A 163 -18.00 12.90 2.43
C GLY A 163 -18.29 13.00 0.93
N LEU A 164 -18.59 11.87 0.28
CA LEU A 164 -18.98 11.84 -1.14
C LEU A 164 -20.29 12.59 -1.39
N ASP A 165 -21.29 12.46 -0.52
CA ASP A 165 -22.56 13.16 -0.66
C ASP A 165 -22.39 14.68 -0.55
N LEU A 166 -21.50 15.14 0.32
CA LEU A 166 -21.16 16.57 0.43
C LEU A 166 -20.50 17.09 -0.85
N LEU A 167 -19.51 16.38 -1.38
CA LEU A 167 -18.83 16.74 -2.64
C LEU A 167 -19.81 16.80 -3.83
N HIS A 168 -20.76 15.88 -3.93
CA HIS A 168 -21.76 15.89 -5.01
C HIS A 168 -22.73 17.05 -4.91
N ARG A 169 -23.15 17.46 -3.70
CA ARG A 169 -24.04 18.61 -3.49
C ARG A 169 -23.37 19.93 -3.90
N GLU A 170 -22.10 20.11 -3.59
CA GLU A 170 -21.38 21.33 -3.97
C GLU A 170 -21.19 21.47 -5.49
N GLN A 171 -20.94 20.34 -6.19
CA GLN A 171 -20.83 20.35 -7.65
C GLN A 171 -22.16 20.67 -8.37
N GLN A 172 -23.32 20.48 -7.72
CA GLN A 172 -24.62 20.82 -8.28
C GLN A 172 -25.01 22.28 -8.08
N HIS A 173 -24.30 23.01 -7.22
CA HIS A 173 -24.56 24.41 -6.90
C HIS A 173 -23.61 25.39 -7.61
N MET A 174 -22.64 24.91 -8.42
CA MET A 174 -21.78 25.68 -9.31
C MET A 174 -22.25 25.58 -10.76
#